data_e7a664fa158d0bf65b195a5c2e47a95c
#
_entry.id   e7a664fa158d0bf65b195a5c2e47a95c
#
_cell.length_a   1.000
_cell.length_b   1.000
_cell.length_c   1.000
_cell.angle_alpha   90.00
_cell.angle_beta   90.00
_cell.angle_gamma   90.00
#
_symmetry.space_group_name_H-M   'P 1'
#
loop_
_entity.id
_entity.type
_entity.pdbx_description
1 polymer ?
#
loop_
_entity_poly.entity_id
_entity_poly.type
_entity_poly.pdbx_seq_one_letter_code
_entity_poly.pdbx_strand_id
1 'polypeptide(L)'
;MKIEIKKLSELKPAPYNPRQSNAEQEKQLKSSLEKFGVVEPIIFNKQTGYIVGGHFRIRELKKLGYKEIECVIVDLNEADEKELNIRLNANTGSWDWDELANNWDSELLSDWGLDVPIILDDDNELKDLSSTIDNLYRIEIVCKDEEHQENTYNKLIEQGYECRLLTL
;
A
#
# COMPACT_ATOMS: atom_id res chain seq x y z
N MET A 1 1.25 -25.74 7.94
CA MET A 1 0.36 -24.90 7.13
C MET A 1 -0.57 -25.83 6.37
N LYS A 2 -1.88 -25.62 6.44
CA LYS A 2 -2.86 -26.42 5.71
C LYS A 2 -3.35 -25.62 4.51
N ILE A 3 -3.30 -26.22 3.30
CA ILE A 3 -3.78 -25.60 2.08
C ILE A 3 -4.98 -26.41 1.59
N GLU A 4 -6.04 -25.74 1.19
CA GLU A 4 -7.24 -26.34 0.59
C GLU A 4 -7.67 -25.54 -0.63
N ILE A 5 -8.20 -26.22 -1.64
CA ILE A 5 -8.86 -25.56 -2.77
C ILE A 5 -10.27 -25.16 -2.34
N LYS A 6 -10.62 -23.90 -2.56
CA LYS A 6 -11.94 -23.34 -2.27
C LYS A 6 -12.54 -22.70 -3.51
N LYS A 7 -13.87 -22.81 -3.66
CA LYS A 7 -14.56 -22.08 -4.72
C LYS A 7 -14.61 -20.60 -4.37
N LEU A 8 -14.35 -19.74 -5.35
CA LEU A 8 -14.39 -18.28 -5.14
C LEU A 8 -15.79 -17.79 -4.71
N SER A 9 -16.86 -18.52 -5.05
CA SER A 9 -18.21 -18.24 -4.60
C SER A 9 -18.43 -18.44 -3.10
N GLU A 10 -17.62 -19.27 -2.47
CA GLU A 10 -17.71 -19.58 -1.03
C GLU A 10 -16.89 -18.61 -0.17
N LEU A 11 -15.95 -17.90 -0.81
CA LEU A 11 -15.05 -16.98 -0.14
C LEU A 11 -15.72 -15.63 0.11
N LYS A 12 -16.06 -15.36 1.36
CA LYS A 12 -16.71 -14.12 1.81
C LYS A 12 -15.67 -13.14 2.33
N PRO A 13 -15.71 -11.87 1.91
CA PRO A 13 -14.87 -10.83 2.52
C PRO A 13 -15.26 -10.61 3.97
N ALA A 14 -14.28 -10.33 4.83
CA ALA A 14 -14.53 -9.93 6.21
C ALA A 14 -15.22 -8.56 6.24
N PRO A 15 -16.37 -8.41 6.92
CA PRO A 15 -17.12 -7.16 6.95
C PRO A 15 -16.38 -6.03 7.66
N TYR A 16 -15.43 -6.36 8.50
CA TYR A 16 -14.62 -5.43 9.29
C TYR A 16 -13.28 -5.08 8.61
N ASN A 17 -12.99 -5.57 7.39
CA ASN A 17 -11.72 -5.28 6.72
C ASN A 17 -11.59 -3.79 6.41
N PRO A 18 -10.60 -3.07 7.01
CA PRO A 18 -10.49 -1.63 6.84
C PRO A 18 -9.78 -1.21 5.54
N ARG A 19 -9.13 -2.16 4.83
CA ARG A 19 -8.36 -1.83 3.63
C ARG A 19 -9.23 -1.44 2.47
N GLN A 20 -8.81 -0.36 1.82
CA GLN A 20 -9.38 0.12 0.56
C GLN A 20 -8.32 0.05 -0.54
N SER A 21 -8.74 0.00 -1.78
CA SER A 21 -7.88 0.09 -2.96
C SER A 21 -8.41 1.19 -3.88
N ASN A 22 -7.51 1.88 -4.55
CA ASN A 22 -7.84 2.78 -5.64
C ASN A 22 -7.76 2.05 -6.99
N ALA A 23 -8.22 2.73 -8.07
CA ALA A 23 -8.28 2.14 -9.41
C ALA A 23 -6.90 1.74 -9.96
N GLU A 24 -5.86 2.52 -9.63
CA GLU A 24 -4.49 2.21 -10.07
C GLU A 24 -3.97 0.94 -9.38
N GLN A 25 -4.14 0.80 -8.08
CA GLN A 25 -3.75 -0.40 -7.34
C GLN A 25 -4.50 -1.65 -7.85
N GLU A 26 -5.77 -1.52 -8.24
CA GLU A 26 -6.52 -2.63 -8.84
C GLU A 26 -5.97 -3.01 -10.21
N LYS A 27 -5.61 -2.03 -11.04
CA LYS A 27 -4.98 -2.24 -12.35
C LYS A 27 -3.62 -2.95 -12.21
N GLN A 28 -2.76 -2.50 -11.28
CA GLN A 28 -1.46 -3.11 -11.00
C GLN A 28 -1.60 -4.56 -10.52
N LEU A 29 -2.51 -4.79 -9.58
CA LEU A 29 -2.79 -6.14 -9.08
C LEU A 29 -3.30 -7.05 -10.21
N LYS A 30 -4.19 -6.56 -11.07
CA LYS A 30 -4.69 -7.31 -12.21
C LYS A 30 -3.55 -7.69 -13.17
N SER A 31 -2.70 -6.73 -13.54
CA SER A 31 -1.53 -6.96 -14.40
C SER A 31 -0.58 -8.01 -13.81
N SER A 32 -0.32 -7.93 -12.50
CA SER A 32 0.49 -8.91 -11.78
C SER A 32 -0.12 -10.32 -11.83
N LEU A 33 -1.43 -10.43 -11.59
CA LEU A 33 -2.14 -11.70 -11.64
C LEU A 33 -2.18 -12.31 -13.06
N GLU A 34 -2.32 -11.49 -14.08
CA GLU A 34 -2.28 -11.94 -15.48
C GLU A 34 -0.89 -12.41 -15.90
N LYS A 35 0.17 -11.76 -15.41
CA LYS A 35 1.56 -12.07 -15.76
C LYS A 35 2.13 -13.25 -14.98
N PHE A 36 1.89 -13.30 -13.68
CA PHE A 36 2.56 -14.24 -12.78
C PHE A 36 1.60 -15.28 -12.16
N GLY A 37 0.30 -15.12 -12.37
CA GLY A 37 -0.70 -15.94 -11.68
C GLY A 37 -0.80 -15.58 -10.19
N VAL A 38 -1.27 -16.52 -9.40
CA VAL A 38 -1.46 -16.34 -7.95
C VAL A 38 -0.22 -16.80 -7.20
N VAL A 39 0.69 -15.88 -6.91
CA VAL A 39 1.94 -16.15 -6.20
C VAL A 39 1.82 -16.04 -4.67
N GLU A 40 0.83 -15.29 -4.18
CA GLU A 40 0.51 -15.21 -2.76
C GLU A 40 -0.85 -15.84 -2.48
N PRO A 41 -0.97 -16.79 -1.54
CA PRO A 41 -2.22 -17.47 -1.27
C PRO A 41 -3.24 -16.55 -0.60
N ILE A 42 -4.51 -16.94 -0.73
CA ILE A 42 -5.60 -16.37 0.06
C ILE A 42 -5.59 -17.01 1.45
N ILE A 43 -5.81 -16.23 2.49
CA ILE A 43 -5.94 -16.73 3.86
C ILE A 43 -7.42 -16.76 4.23
N PHE A 44 -7.89 -17.95 4.58
CA PHE A 44 -9.30 -18.21 4.90
C PHE A 44 -9.43 -18.81 6.29
N ASN A 45 -10.30 -18.23 7.11
CA ASN A 45 -10.60 -18.75 8.44
C ASN A 45 -11.81 -19.70 8.38
N LYS A 46 -11.59 -20.94 8.77
CA LYS A 46 -12.65 -21.97 8.75
C LYS A 46 -13.70 -21.77 9.85
N GLN A 47 -13.38 -21.08 10.96
CA GLN A 47 -14.36 -20.84 12.03
C GLN A 47 -15.41 -19.80 11.64
N THR A 48 -14.98 -18.69 11.07
CA THR A 48 -15.85 -17.58 10.71
C THR A 48 -16.39 -17.67 9.28
N GLY A 49 -15.67 -18.40 8.42
CA GLY A 49 -15.97 -18.48 6.99
C GLY A 49 -15.56 -17.23 6.21
N TYR A 50 -14.71 -16.38 6.78
CA TYR A 50 -14.24 -15.15 6.15
C TYR A 50 -12.81 -15.27 5.59
N ILE A 51 -12.53 -14.43 4.59
CA ILE A 51 -11.18 -14.16 4.12
C ILE A 51 -10.51 -13.26 5.15
N VAL A 52 -9.30 -13.64 5.58
CA VAL A 52 -8.46 -12.84 6.48
C VAL A 52 -7.44 -12.02 5.69
N GLY A 53 -6.91 -12.60 4.61
CA GLY A 53 -5.95 -11.95 3.72
C GLY A 53 -6.23 -12.22 2.25
N GLY A 54 -5.95 -11.23 1.37
CA GLY A 54 -6.14 -11.35 -0.07
C GLY A 54 -7.50 -10.86 -0.60
N HIS A 55 -8.20 -9.97 0.10
CA HIS A 55 -9.51 -9.44 -0.30
C HIS A 55 -9.52 -8.83 -1.71
N PHE A 56 -8.51 -8.03 -2.06
CA PHE A 56 -8.41 -7.41 -3.39
C PHE A 56 -8.14 -8.47 -4.46
N ARG A 57 -7.28 -9.44 -4.14
CA ARG A 57 -6.94 -10.56 -5.01
C ARG A 57 -8.19 -11.36 -5.40
N ILE A 58 -9.05 -11.69 -4.45
CA ILE A 58 -10.31 -12.39 -4.73
C ILE A 58 -11.22 -11.60 -5.68
N ARG A 59 -11.30 -10.27 -5.53
CA ARG A 59 -12.10 -9.44 -6.44
C ARG A 59 -11.59 -9.52 -7.88
N GLU A 60 -10.27 -9.37 -8.06
CA GLU A 60 -9.67 -9.43 -9.39
C GLU A 60 -9.74 -10.84 -9.99
N LEU A 61 -9.48 -11.87 -9.22
CA LEU A 61 -9.62 -13.25 -9.68
C LEU A 61 -11.06 -13.59 -10.13
N LYS A 62 -12.08 -13.06 -9.45
CA LYS A 62 -13.47 -13.18 -9.91
C LYS A 62 -13.68 -12.50 -11.26
N LYS A 63 -13.13 -11.29 -11.47
CA LYS A 63 -13.18 -10.56 -12.75
C LYS A 63 -12.46 -11.34 -13.86
N LEU A 64 -11.33 -11.99 -13.53
CA LEU A 64 -10.56 -12.84 -14.45
C LEU A 64 -11.18 -14.21 -14.72
N GLY A 65 -12.31 -14.53 -14.08
CA GLY A 65 -13.09 -15.75 -14.35
C GLY A 65 -12.62 -17.00 -13.61
N TYR A 66 -11.73 -16.87 -12.64
CA TYR A 66 -11.33 -18.00 -11.79
C TYR A 66 -12.54 -18.56 -11.04
N LYS A 67 -12.61 -19.87 -10.90
CA LYS A 67 -13.71 -20.57 -10.21
C LYS A 67 -13.29 -21.06 -8.82
N GLU A 68 -12.05 -21.46 -8.70
CA GLU A 68 -11.46 -22.02 -7.47
C GLU A 68 -10.03 -21.55 -7.30
N ILE A 69 -9.55 -21.56 -6.07
CA ILE A 69 -8.21 -21.12 -5.70
C ILE A 69 -7.73 -21.86 -4.47
N GLU A 70 -6.41 -22.03 -4.38
CA GLU A 70 -5.76 -22.52 -3.17
C GLU A 70 -5.79 -21.47 -2.06
N CYS A 71 -6.22 -21.88 -0.87
CA CYS A 71 -6.29 -21.05 0.32
C CYS A 71 -5.47 -21.66 1.45
N VAL A 72 -4.73 -20.83 2.15
CA VAL A 72 -4.18 -21.20 3.47
C VAL A 72 -5.31 -21.16 4.47
N ILE A 73 -5.52 -22.27 5.17
CA ILE A 73 -6.59 -22.42 6.15
C ILE A 73 -6.05 -22.12 7.54
N VAL A 74 -6.68 -21.15 8.20
CA VAL A 74 -6.47 -20.85 9.61
C VAL A 74 -7.69 -21.26 10.43
N ASP A 75 -7.50 -21.43 11.72
CA ASP A 75 -8.50 -21.89 12.70
C ASP A 75 -8.45 -20.94 13.90
N LEU A 76 -9.06 -19.77 13.75
CA LEU A 76 -8.93 -18.67 14.67
C LEU A 76 -10.30 -18.22 15.19
N ASN A 77 -10.37 -17.84 16.45
CA ASN A 77 -11.50 -17.09 16.98
C ASN A 77 -11.56 -15.69 16.34
N GLU A 78 -12.66 -14.98 16.53
CA GLU A 78 -12.90 -13.68 15.89
C GLU A 78 -11.88 -12.60 16.28
N ALA A 79 -11.39 -12.61 17.53
CA ALA A 79 -10.41 -11.64 18.01
C ALA A 79 -9.05 -11.84 17.31
N ASP A 80 -8.57 -13.08 17.30
CA ASP A 80 -7.31 -13.44 16.64
C ASP A 80 -7.39 -13.25 15.11
N GLU A 81 -8.57 -13.48 14.50
CA GLU A 81 -8.79 -13.23 13.08
C GLU A 81 -8.63 -11.73 12.75
N LYS A 82 -9.25 -10.85 13.53
CA LYS A 82 -9.12 -9.40 13.36
C LYS A 82 -7.68 -8.94 13.57
N GLU A 83 -7.01 -9.45 14.61
CA GLU A 83 -5.60 -9.16 14.85
C GLU A 83 -4.73 -9.60 13.65
N LEU A 84 -4.93 -10.83 13.16
CA LEU A 84 -4.17 -11.32 12.00
C LEU A 84 -4.42 -10.47 10.76
N ASN A 85 -5.67 -10.05 10.50
CA ASN A 85 -5.99 -9.18 9.37
C ASN A 85 -5.16 -7.88 9.38
N ILE A 86 -4.99 -7.25 10.55
CA ILE A 86 -4.16 -6.05 10.69
C ILE A 86 -2.68 -6.38 10.53
N ARG A 87 -2.18 -7.42 11.23
CA ARG A 87 -0.75 -7.79 11.20
C ARG A 87 -0.24 -8.15 9.80
N LEU A 88 -1.04 -8.78 8.96
CA LEU A 88 -0.70 -9.07 7.57
C LEU A 88 -0.42 -7.83 6.72
N ASN A 89 -0.82 -6.66 7.16
CA ASN A 89 -0.70 -5.41 6.42
C ASN A 89 0.10 -4.32 7.13
N ALA A 90 0.38 -4.48 8.43
CA ALA A 90 1.04 -3.47 9.24
C ALA A 90 2.57 -3.50 9.12
N ASN A 91 3.14 -4.67 8.79
CA ASN A 91 4.59 -4.88 8.81
C ASN A 91 5.10 -5.19 7.40
N THR A 92 4.98 -4.22 6.48
CA THR A 92 5.40 -4.37 5.09
C THR A 92 6.84 -3.95 4.83
N GLY A 93 7.56 -3.49 5.88
CA GLY A 93 8.93 -2.98 5.76
C GLY A 93 9.00 -1.58 5.14
N SER A 94 10.21 -1.15 4.84
CA SER A 94 10.51 0.07 4.10
C SER A 94 11.42 -0.26 2.92
N TRP A 95 11.40 0.59 1.90
CA TRP A 95 12.27 0.45 0.74
C TRP A 95 13.60 1.15 1.01
N ASP A 96 14.67 0.51 0.58
CA ASP A 96 15.97 1.17 0.44
C ASP A 96 15.97 1.87 -0.92
N TRP A 97 15.78 3.19 -0.91
CA TRP A 97 15.65 3.99 -2.12
C TRP A 97 16.96 4.11 -2.89
N ASP A 98 18.10 4.07 -2.19
CA ASP A 98 19.42 4.09 -2.82
C ASP A 98 19.67 2.79 -3.59
N GLU A 99 19.34 1.66 -2.98
CA GLU A 99 19.44 0.35 -3.63
C GLU A 99 18.51 0.27 -4.85
N LEU A 100 17.28 0.79 -4.74
CA LEU A 100 16.33 0.83 -5.86
C LEU A 100 16.84 1.73 -6.99
N ALA A 101 17.32 2.93 -6.69
CA ALA A 101 17.82 3.88 -7.68
C ALA A 101 19.05 3.35 -8.44
N ASN A 102 19.90 2.58 -7.75
CA ASN A 102 21.14 2.07 -8.36
C ASN A 102 20.93 0.80 -9.20
N ASN A 103 19.90 -0.01 -8.92
CA ASN A 103 19.75 -1.34 -9.52
C ASN A 103 18.46 -1.53 -10.33
N TRP A 104 17.54 -0.56 -10.30
CA TRP A 104 16.23 -0.70 -10.94
C TRP A 104 15.88 0.55 -11.75
N ASP A 105 15.18 0.34 -12.85
CA ASP A 105 14.65 1.42 -13.68
C ASP A 105 13.44 2.07 -12.99
N SER A 106 13.48 3.40 -12.82
CA SER A 106 12.44 4.14 -12.09
C SER A 106 11.09 4.14 -12.82
N GLU A 107 11.08 4.12 -14.15
CA GLU A 107 9.84 4.03 -14.93
C GLU A 107 9.20 2.66 -14.75
N LEU A 108 10.00 1.58 -14.77
CA LEU A 108 9.51 0.23 -14.51
C LEU A 108 8.98 0.07 -13.08
N LEU A 109 9.67 0.65 -12.08
CA LEU A 109 9.18 0.62 -10.70
C LEU A 109 7.82 1.31 -10.59
N SER A 110 7.66 2.46 -11.22
CA SER A 110 6.39 3.18 -11.28
C SER A 110 5.31 2.39 -12.01
N ASP A 111 5.64 1.79 -13.16
CA ASP A 111 4.74 0.93 -13.92
C ASP A 111 4.28 -0.30 -13.12
N TRP A 112 5.12 -0.79 -12.20
CA TRP A 112 4.76 -1.90 -11.30
C TRP A 112 4.00 -1.46 -10.06
N GLY A 113 3.73 -0.15 -9.91
CA GLY A 113 2.92 0.41 -8.84
C GLY A 113 3.69 0.78 -7.58
N LEU A 114 5.02 0.91 -7.67
CA LEU A 114 5.82 1.48 -6.62
C LEU A 114 5.75 3.01 -6.75
N ASP A 115 5.35 3.68 -5.65
CA ASP A 115 5.31 5.15 -5.57
C ASP A 115 6.73 5.66 -5.36
N VAL A 116 7.44 5.85 -6.47
CA VAL A 116 8.81 6.32 -6.46
C VAL A 116 8.81 7.82 -6.14
N PRO A 117 9.55 8.28 -5.11
CA PRO A 117 9.65 9.71 -4.82
C PRO A 117 10.20 10.47 -6.03
N ILE A 118 9.38 11.33 -6.63
CA ILE A 118 9.83 12.18 -7.74
C ILE A 118 10.58 13.36 -7.11
N ILE A 119 11.89 13.36 -7.24
CA ILE A 119 12.71 14.55 -6.99
C ILE A 119 12.65 15.36 -8.27
N LEU A 120 11.79 16.38 -8.31
CA LEU A 120 11.77 17.33 -9.41
C LEU A 120 12.98 18.25 -9.27
N ASP A 121 14.02 17.97 -10.01
CA ASP A 121 15.04 18.98 -10.32
C ASP A 121 14.56 19.79 -11.54
N ASP A 122 14.60 21.10 -11.41
CA ASP A 122 14.14 22.09 -12.40
C ASP A 122 15.04 22.16 -13.65
N ASP A 123 16.07 21.31 -13.75
CA ASP A 123 16.99 21.23 -14.87
C ASP A 123 17.06 19.82 -15.44
N ASN A 124 16.71 19.71 -16.68
CA ASN A 124 16.51 18.56 -17.56
C ASN A 124 17.82 17.79 -17.87
N GLU A 125 18.63 17.45 -16.89
CA GLU A 125 19.77 16.54 -17.03
C GLU A 125 19.69 15.42 -15.99
N LEU A 126 19.74 14.18 -16.48
CA LEU A 126 19.91 12.96 -15.66
C LEU A 126 21.22 13.06 -14.87
N LYS A 127 21.15 13.65 -13.67
CA LYS A 127 22.28 13.66 -12.74
C LYS A 127 22.16 12.48 -11.79
N ASP A 128 23.31 11.88 -11.54
CA ASP A 128 23.57 10.85 -10.56
C ASP A 128 22.84 11.13 -9.23
N LEU A 129 21.82 10.33 -8.92
CA LEU A 129 20.95 10.46 -7.75
C LEU A 129 21.68 10.30 -6.42
N SER A 130 22.90 9.78 -6.43
CA SER A 130 23.71 9.57 -5.22
C SER A 130 24.25 10.85 -4.59
N SER A 131 24.28 11.98 -5.34
CA SER A 131 24.79 13.27 -4.88
C SER A 131 23.72 14.29 -4.47
N THR A 132 22.42 13.99 -4.65
CA THR A 132 21.33 14.94 -4.52
C THR A 132 20.26 14.52 -3.49
N ILE A 133 20.63 13.76 -2.48
CA ILE A 133 19.86 13.75 -1.25
C ILE A 133 20.21 15.05 -0.51
N ASP A 134 19.70 16.15 -1.00
CA ASP A 134 19.54 17.31 -0.15
C ASP A 134 18.65 16.86 1.00
N ASN A 135 19.22 16.86 2.19
CA ASN A 135 18.52 16.53 3.42
C ASN A 135 17.32 17.48 3.54
N LEU A 136 16.18 17.05 3.05
CA LEU A 136 14.94 17.84 3.13
C LEU A 136 14.46 17.81 4.58
N TYR A 137 14.94 18.78 5.36
CA TYR A 137 14.55 18.95 6.75
C TYR A 137 13.12 19.50 6.79
N ARG A 138 12.17 18.69 7.24
CA ARG A 138 10.76 19.09 7.43
C ARG A 138 10.43 19.20 8.91
N ILE A 139 9.61 20.17 9.24
CA ILE A 139 9.05 20.35 10.59
C ILE A 139 7.54 20.23 10.45
N GLU A 140 6.93 19.34 11.21
CA GLU A 140 5.48 19.24 11.36
C GLU A 140 5.07 19.98 12.63
N ILE A 141 4.09 20.88 12.50
CA ILE A 141 3.57 21.68 13.60
C ILE A 141 2.10 21.32 13.80
N VAL A 142 1.79 20.75 14.95
CA VAL A 142 0.42 20.44 15.36
C VAL A 142 -0.22 21.68 15.96
N CYS A 143 -1.26 22.21 15.31
CA CYS A 143 -2.00 23.38 15.76
C CYS A 143 -3.21 22.96 16.60
N LYS A 144 -3.64 23.84 17.53
CA LYS A 144 -4.75 23.55 18.48
C LYS A 144 -6.12 23.70 17.81
N ASP A 145 -6.22 24.61 16.87
CA ASP A 145 -7.44 25.01 16.16
C ASP A 145 -7.07 25.70 14.84
N GLU A 146 -8.07 26.01 14.03
CA GLU A 146 -7.92 26.63 12.71
C GLU A 146 -7.30 28.03 12.80
N GLU A 147 -7.67 28.82 13.79
CA GLU A 147 -7.11 30.17 14.03
C GLU A 147 -5.61 30.10 14.37
N HIS A 148 -5.22 29.13 15.19
CA HIS A 148 -3.80 28.90 15.52
C HIS A 148 -3.03 28.41 14.28
N GLN A 149 -3.64 27.59 13.44
CA GLN A 149 -3.04 27.14 12.18
C GLN A 149 -2.77 28.29 11.22
N GLU A 150 -3.78 29.13 10.98
CA GLU A 150 -3.68 30.30 10.09
C GLU A 150 -2.62 31.29 10.58
N ASN A 151 -2.63 31.63 11.85
CA ASN A 151 -1.65 32.53 12.45
C ASN A 151 -0.22 31.98 12.37
N THR A 152 -0.04 30.68 12.59
CA THR A 152 1.27 30.01 12.52
C THR A 152 1.77 29.97 11.07
N TYR A 153 0.89 29.62 10.13
CA TYR A 153 1.20 29.60 8.70
C TYR A 153 1.68 30.97 8.20
N ASN A 154 0.90 32.04 8.47
CA ASN A 154 1.25 33.39 8.05
C ASN A 154 2.58 33.87 8.63
N LYS A 155 2.83 33.57 9.92
CA LYS A 155 4.07 33.93 10.59
C LYS A 155 5.30 33.23 9.99
N LEU A 156 5.15 31.96 9.61
CA LEU A 156 6.25 31.20 8.98
C LEU A 156 6.53 31.69 7.55
N ILE A 157 5.49 31.99 6.78
CA ILE A 157 5.63 32.62 5.45
C ILE A 157 6.36 33.97 5.54
N GLU A 158 6.01 34.84 6.51
CA GLU A 158 6.70 36.10 6.73
C GLU A 158 8.18 35.94 7.09
N GLN A 159 8.54 34.80 7.71
CA GLN A 159 9.93 34.44 8.04
C GLN A 159 10.67 33.78 6.87
N GLY A 160 10.02 33.61 5.71
CA GLY A 160 10.63 33.05 4.49
C GLY A 160 10.64 31.52 4.41
N TYR A 161 9.85 30.82 5.23
CA TYR A 161 9.70 29.38 5.12
C TYR A 161 8.68 29.01 4.05
N GLU A 162 8.96 27.94 3.31
CA GLU A 162 7.96 27.30 2.45
C GLU A 162 7.03 26.44 3.30
N CYS A 163 5.76 26.78 3.32
CA CYS A 163 4.76 26.10 4.14
C CYS A 163 3.72 25.41 3.27
N ARG A 164 3.36 24.18 3.67
CA ARG A 164 2.26 23.43 3.05
C ARG A 164 1.28 22.98 4.14
N LEU A 165 0.00 23.26 3.94
CA LEU A 165 -1.05 22.77 4.82
C LEU A 165 -1.33 21.29 4.50
N LEU A 166 -1.31 20.47 5.54
CA LEU A 166 -1.75 19.06 5.48
C LEU A 166 -3.10 18.98 6.18
N THR A 167 -4.13 18.65 5.43
CA THR A 167 -5.44 18.26 5.98
C THR A 167 -5.46 16.75 6.17
N LEU A 168 -5.66 16.30 7.40
CA LEU A 168 -5.85 14.89 7.76
C LEU A 168 -7.32 14.51 7.61
#